data_35ce86b101f0a7d1d2bdffb92649d1bb
#
_entry.id   35ce86b101f0a7d1d2bdffb92649d1bb
#
_cell.length_a   1.000
_cell.length_b   1.000
_cell.length_c   1.000
_cell.angle_alpha   90.00
_cell.angle_beta   90.00
_cell.angle_gamma   90.00
#
_symmetry.space_group_name_H-M   'P 1'
#
loop_
_entity.id
_entity.type
_entity.pdbx_description
1 polymer ?
#
loop_
_entity_poly.entity_id
_entity_poly.type
_entity_poly.pdbx_seq_one_letter_code
_entity_poly.pdbx_strand_id
1 'polypeptide(L)'
;MKPDFKFKFGQGKKLTSLLGLALDGSKLEGVVLKRTNGSLAVLQKFSVTLALDPLTAAPELVGREIRNHLEAAGVRERNCVFGVPLKWVLTAQTELPPLPDADAASLLQLEAEKSFHTDAATLQIGDSRTPLADGKKNVLFAGIPSAHLAALENVLAAAKLKPVSFAPVISALQFVGSEKSGGVLALAIGETDVGLQITAGGGMAALRSLAGAVEDEAGRRTLHADVVAREVRVTLGQLPGELRDAVKRIRIFGPRELAQPLTDELDLRFEPMGLKVEIIAAYAPEEFGVTLPVEATLSPAFSLAARFLAEQKLAFEFLPPKPNFLEQFVAKYSSGRFRTTGAVAAGVAAIFLAIFLFQQIQLWHYRSQWSRMAVKVGELSAIQNNIRQYRPWYDGSFKNLSILRQLSLAFPEDGSVTAKNIVVRDGGTVTCSGTARDYAALLAMQAKLRTADGVSGVKLQQIRGKAPMQFVFGFNFNNGGGSEN
;
A
#
# COMPACT_ATOMS: atom_id res chain seq x y z
N MET A 1 -8.40 -11.18 -32.69
CA MET A 1 -9.18 -10.94 -31.47
C MET A 1 -8.18 -10.78 -30.32
N LYS A 2 -7.81 -9.54 -29.97
CA LYS A 2 -6.88 -9.25 -28.87
C LYS A 2 -7.73 -9.06 -27.60
N PRO A 3 -7.44 -9.74 -26.49
CA PRO A 3 -8.18 -9.52 -25.26
C PRO A 3 -7.72 -8.16 -24.67
N ASP A 4 -8.63 -7.20 -24.65
CA ASP A 4 -8.51 -5.95 -23.91
C ASP A 4 -8.56 -6.26 -22.39
N PHE A 5 -7.41 -6.53 -21.79
CA PHE A 5 -7.27 -6.57 -20.35
C PHE A 5 -7.22 -5.12 -19.82
N LYS A 6 -8.38 -4.51 -19.66
CA LYS A 6 -8.52 -3.31 -18.84
C LYS A 6 -8.35 -3.70 -17.38
N PHE A 7 -7.14 -3.64 -16.88
CA PHE A 7 -6.88 -3.62 -15.43
C PHE A 7 -7.57 -2.38 -14.86
N LYS A 8 -8.72 -2.55 -14.23
CA LYS A 8 -9.28 -1.56 -13.30
C LYS A 8 -8.38 -1.54 -12.07
N PHE A 9 -7.31 -0.74 -12.11
CA PHE A 9 -6.56 -0.41 -10.91
C PHE A 9 -7.48 0.33 -9.94
N GLY A 10 -7.46 -0.09 -8.69
CA GLY A 10 -8.37 0.30 -7.65
C GLY A 10 -8.53 1.82 -7.56
N GLN A 11 -9.75 2.30 -7.72
CA GLN A 11 -10.14 3.63 -7.29
C GLN A 11 -9.79 3.74 -5.81
N GLY A 12 -8.87 4.65 -5.46
CA GLY A 12 -8.57 4.96 -4.08
C GLY A 12 -9.87 5.15 -3.31
N LYS A 13 -9.95 4.66 -2.08
CA LYS A 13 -11.15 4.81 -1.24
C LYS A 13 -11.61 6.27 -1.30
N LYS A 14 -12.82 6.53 -1.79
CA LYS A 14 -13.40 7.87 -1.81
C LYS A 14 -13.42 8.43 -0.39
N LEU A 15 -12.88 9.63 -0.23
CA LEU A 15 -12.92 10.31 1.06
C LEU A 15 -14.38 10.63 1.42
N THR A 16 -14.76 10.29 2.63
CA THR A 16 -16.09 10.55 3.18
C THR A 16 -16.10 11.71 4.19
N SER A 17 -14.93 12.11 4.70
CA SER A 17 -14.74 13.24 5.60
C SER A 17 -13.56 14.07 5.14
N LEU A 18 -13.64 15.39 5.27
CA LEU A 18 -12.65 16.31 4.74
C LEU A 18 -12.69 17.64 5.51
N LEU A 19 -11.51 18.22 5.75
CA LEU A 19 -11.34 19.57 6.24
C LEU A 19 -11.16 20.52 5.05
N GLY A 20 -12.08 21.44 4.84
CA GLY A 20 -11.88 22.58 3.95
C GLY A 20 -11.16 23.69 4.69
N LEU A 21 -10.09 24.21 4.12
CA LEU A 21 -9.36 25.38 4.61
C LEU A 21 -9.35 26.45 3.53
N ALA A 22 -9.58 27.69 3.89
CA ALA A 22 -9.50 28.86 3.00
C ALA A 22 -8.69 29.94 3.67
N LEU A 23 -7.65 30.40 2.99
CA LEU A 23 -6.84 31.53 3.44
C LEU A 23 -7.23 32.78 2.64
N ASP A 24 -7.51 33.87 3.34
CA ASP A 24 -7.80 35.18 2.77
C ASP A 24 -7.10 36.24 3.61
N GLY A 25 -6.07 36.87 3.04
CA GLY A 25 -5.18 37.72 3.83
C GLY A 25 -4.51 36.95 4.97
N SER A 26 -4.74 37.39 6.20
CA SER A 26 -4.34 36.71 7.43
C SER A 26 -5.44 35.81 8.02
N LYS A 27 -6.65 35.86 7.48
CA LYS A 27 -7.78 35.09 7.98
C LYS A 27 -7.78 33.68 7.43
N LEU A 28 -7.77 32.69 8.32
CA LEU A 28 -7.90 31.28 8.00
C LEU A 28 -9.28 30.78 8.43
N GLU A 29 -10.08 30.38 7.47
CA GLU A 29 -11.37 29.71 7.71
C GLU A 29 -11.23 28.20 7.53
N GLY A 30 -11.92 27.44 8.38
CA GLY A 30 -11.95 26.00 8.29
C GLY A 30 -13.31 25.39 8.56
N VAL A 31 -13.69 24.37 7.79
CA VAL A 31 -14.93 23.63 7.93
C VAL A 31 -14.65 22.14 7.74
N VAL A 32 -15.09 21.31 8.69
CA VAL A 32 -15.04 19.85 8.54
C VAL A 32 -16.39 19.37 8.05
N LEU A 33 -16.39 18.76 6.88
CA LEU A 33 -17.56 18.15 6.27
C LEU A 33 -17.46 16.62 6.25
N LYS A 34 -18.62 15.98 6.43
CA LYS A 34 -18.77 14.53 6.26
C LYS A 34 -19.90 14.24 5.29
N ARG A 35 -19.61 13.38 4.29
CA ARG A 35 -20.59 12.90 3.32
C ARG A 35 -21.19 11.59 3.81
N THR A 36 -22.51 11.53 3.90
CA THR A 36 -23.26 10.33 4.30
C THR A 36 -24.46 10.19 3.39
N ASN A 37 -24.56 9.09 2.66
CA ASN A 37 -25.72 8.76 1.80
C ASN A 37 -26.18 9.88 0.85
N GLY A 38 -25.23 10.61 0.24
CA GLY A 38 -25.56 11.68 -0.71
C GLY A 38 -25.85 13.04 -0.07
N SER A 39 -25.84 13.16 1.25
CA SER A 39 -25.96 14.42 2.01
C SER A 39 -24.63 14.80 2.65
N LEU A 40 -24.44 16.09 2.90
CA LEU A 40 -23.31 16.63 3.66
C LEU A 40 -23.77 17.02 5.06
N ALA A 41 -22.89 16.80 6.04
CA ALA A 41 -23.05 17.29 7.41
C ALA A 41 -21.84 18.15 7.80
N VAL A 42 -22.07 19.30 8.43
CA VAL A 42 -21.04 20.13 9.06
C VAL A 42 -20.73 19.54 10.42
N LEU A 43 -19.49 19.12 10.65
CA LEU A 43 -19.05 18.61 11.95
C LEU A 43 -18.46 19.71 12.82
N GLN A 44 -17.59 20.53 12.24
CA GLN A 44 -16.92 21.65 12.92
C GLN A 44 -16.72 22.81 11.96
N LYS A 45 -16.66 24.01 12.49
CA LYS A 45 -16.28 25.23 11.76
C LYS A 45 -15.46 26.13 12.66
N PHE A 46 -14.51 26.85 12.09
CA PHE A 46 -13.74 27.87 12.80
C PHE A 46 -13.30 28.97 11.83
N SER A 47 -13.00 30.12 12.39
CA SER A 47 -12.42 31.24 11.67
C SER A 47 -11.45 31.95 12.61
N VAL A 48 -10.18 32.08 12.20
CA VAL A 48 -9.10 32.64 13.02
C VAL A 48 -8.22 33.55 12.18
N THR A 49 -7.57 34.49 12.84
CA THR A 49 -6.55 35.34 12.23
C THR A 49 -5.17 34.77 12.56
N LEU A 50 -4.39 34.46 11.56
CA LEU A 50 -2.99 34.03 11.74
C LEU A 50 -2.12 35.25 12.06
N ALA A 51 -1.27 35.12 13.06
CA ALA A 51 -0.28 36.12 13.39
C ALA A 51 0.95 36.08 12.46
N LEU A 52 1.20 34.91 11.86
CA LEU A 52 2.35 34.63 11.01
C LEU A 52 1.92 34.42 9.55
N ASP A 53 2.69 35.02 8.63
CA ASP A 53 2.47 34.80 7.19
C ASP A 53 2.99 33.42 6.75
N PRO A 54 2.13 32.58 6.15
CA PRO A 54 2.50 31.21 5.74
C PRO A 54 3.60 31.13 4.68
N LEU A 55 3.87 32.18 3.90
CA LEU A 55 4.90 32.19 2.86
C LEU A 55 6.26 32.68 3.33
N THR A 56 6.28 33.56 4.36
CA THR A 56 7.52 34.24 4.77
C THR A 56 8.04 33.79 6.13
N ALA A 57 7.16 33.30 7.02
CA ALA A 57 7.54 32.81 8.32
C ALA A 57 8.01 31.34 8.29
N ALA A 58 8.73 30.92 9.34
CA ALA A 58 9.19 29.54 9.46
C ALA A 58 7.98 28.55 9.48
N PRO A 59 7.97 27.53 8.61
CA PRO A 59 6.82 26.61 8.46
C PRO A 59 6.41 25.92 9.76
N GLU A 60 7.38 25.62 10.64
CA GLU A 60 7.13 24.97 11.93
C GLU A 60 6.34 25.86 12.90
N LEU A 61 6.58 27.18 12.86
CA LEU A 61 5.89 28.14 13.71
C LEU A 61 4.47 28.34 13.23
N VAL A 62 4.25 28.61 11.94
CA VAL A 62 2.93 28.73 11.33
C VAL A 62 2.13 27.43 11.50
N GLY A 63 2.78 26.29 11.24
CA GLY A 63 2.13 24.99 11.40
C GLY A 63 1.73 24.68 12.85
N ARG A 64 2.50 25.17 13.83
CA ARG A 64 2.13 25.09 15.26
C ARG A 64 0.93 25.98 15.57
N GLU A 65 0.92 27.21 15.06
CA GLU A 65 -0.19 28.14 15.22
C GLU A 65 -1.48 27.54 14.67
N ILE A 66 -1.48 27.06 13.43
CA ILE A 66 -2.62 26.38 12.79
C ILE A 66 -3.07 25.19 13.63
N ARG A 67 -2.14 24.35 14.09
CA ARG A 67 -2.47 23.18 14.92
C ARG A 67 -3.17 23.57 16.21
N ASN A 68 -2.68 24.59 16.91
CA ASN A 68 -3.30 25.08 18.14
C ASN A 68 -4.74 25.52 17.89
N HIS A 69 -5.00 26.22 16.79
CA HIS A 69 -6.35 26.63 16.40
C HIS A 69 -7.24 25.43 16.07
N LEU A 70 -6.72 24.43 15.36
CA LEU A 70 -7.45 23.20 15.06
C LEU A 70 -7.80 22.41 16.33
N GLU A 71 -6.86 22.31 17.28
CA GLU A 71 -7.07 21.64 18.55
C GLU A 71 -8.11 22.37 19.40
N ALA A 72 -8.04 23.70 19.46
CA ALA A 72 -9.03 24.54 20.16
C ALA A 72 -10.42 24.39 19.54
N ALA A 73 -10.54 24.25 18.23
CA ALA A 73 -11.79 24.01 17.51
C ALA A 73 -12.25 22.54 17.56
N GLY A 74 -11.51 21.64 18.18
CA GLY A 74 -11.83 20.21 18.28
C GLY A 74 -11.71 19.44 16.96
N VAL A 75 -10.97 19.96 15.97
CA VAL A 75 -10.81 19.36 14.65
C VAL A 75 -9.87 18.16 14.71
N ARG A 76 -10.39 16.98 14.33
CA ARG A 76 -9.63 15.71 14.27
C ARG A 76 -9.29 15.25 12.85
N GLU A 77 -9.99 15.78 11.83
CA GLU A 77 -9.74 15.44 10.43
C GLU A 77 -8.33 15.88 10.03
N ARG A 78 -7.65 15.04 9.29
CA ARG A 78 -6.26 15.28 8.83
C ARG A 78 -6.17 15.54 7.34
N ASN A 79 -7.08 14.97 6.55
CA ASN A 79 -7.12 15.23 5.12
C ASN A 79 -7.77 16.59 4.90
N CYS A 80 -7.10 17.45 4.12
CA CYS A 80 -7.63 18.77 3.88
C CYS A 80 -7.56 19.16 2.40
N VAL A 81 -8.52 19.97 1.96
CA VAL A 81 -8.39 20.80 0.77
C VAL A 81 -8.02 22.21 1.22
N PHE A 82 -7.14 22.86 0.50
CA PHE A 82 -6.65 24.18 0.84
C PHE A 82 -6.95 25.16 -0.29
N GLY A 83 -7.75 26.19 0.02
CA GLY A 83 -8.00 27.33 -0.85
C GLY A 83 -6.88 28.34 -0.75
N VAL A 84 -6.12 28.50 -1.84
CA VAL A 84 -5.05 29.49 -1.91
C VAL A 84 -5.61 30.87 -2.23
N PRO A 85 -5.07 31.94 -1.61
CA PRO A 85 -5.48 33.31 -1.93
C PRO A 85 -5.35 33.60 -3.42
N LEU A 86 -6.38 34.24 -4.00
CA LEU A 86 -6.42 34.50 -5.43
C LEU A 86 -5.32 35.44 -5.89
N LYS A 87 -4.84 36.33 -5.04
CA LYS A 87 -3.71 37.24 -5.29
C LYS A 87 -2.37 36.51 -5.55
N TRP A 88 -2.25 35.23 -5.17
CA TRP A 88 -1.07 34.40 -5.47
C TRP A 88 -1.20 33.64 -6.77
N VAL A 89 -2.37 33.69 -7.40
CA VAL A 89 -2.69 32.94 -8.60
C VAL A 89 -2.60 33.87 -9.82
N LEU A 90 -1.75 33.53 -10.75
CA LEU A 90 -1.72 34.15 -12.06
C LEU A 90 -2.83 33.56 -12.92
N THR A 91 -3.54 34.40 -13.68
CA THR A 91 -4.59 33.91 -14.57
C THR A 91 -4.38 34.44 -15.97
N ALA A 92 -4.59 33.60 -16.98
CA ALA A 92 -4.53 33.95 -18.38
C ALA A 92 -5.59 33.19 -19.17
N GLN A 93 -5.99 33.72 -20.30
CA GLN A 93 -7.05 33.18 -21.12
C GLN A 93 -6.58 33.08 -22.58
N THR A 94 -6.92 31.97 -23.25
CA THR A 94 -6.65 31.77 -24.68
C THR A 94 -7.78 30.96 -25.33
N GLU A 95 -7.86 31.07 -26.66
CA GLU A 95 -8.74 30.22 -27.47
C GLU A 95 -7.94 29.03 -28.01
N LEU A 96 -8.41 27.85 -27.76
CA LEU A 96 -7.84 26.60 -28.26
C LEU A 96 -8.63 26.13 -29.49
N PRO A 97 -7.99 26.03 -30.67
CA PRO A 97 -8.63 25.43 -31.83
C PRO A 97 -8.91 23.92 -31.62
N PRO A 98 -9.77 23.31 -32.45
CA PRO A 98 -10.04 21.87 -32.35
C PRO A 98 -8.79 21.07 -32.77
N LEU A 99 -8.03 20.59 -31.81
CA LEU A 99 -6.80 19.84 -31.98
C LEU A 99 -6.90 18.48 -31.27
N PRO A 100 -6.10 17.46 -31.70
CA PRO A 100 -5.92 16.24 -30.94
C PRO A 100 -5.36 16.53 -29.54
N ASP A 101 -5.71 15.73 -28.55
CA ASP A 101 -5.37 15.99 -27.13
C ASP A 101 -3.85 16.16 -26.87
N ALA A 102 -2.98 15.44 -27.61
CA ALA A 102 -1.53 15.56 -27.47
C ALA A 102 -1.01 16.92 -27.96
N ASP A 103 -1.52 17.40 -29.11
CA ASP A 103 -1.14 18.68 -29.70
C ASP A 103 -1.73 19.83 -28.87
N ALA A 104 -2.96 19.67 -28.38
CA ALA A 104 -3.62 20.60 -27.48
C ALA A 104 -2.79 20.82 -26.20
N ALA A 105 -2.27 19.76 -25.58
CA ALA A 105 -1.44 19.87 -24.38
C ALA A 105 -0.15 20.67 -24.63
N SER A 106 0.52 20.42 -25.76
CA SER A 106 1.74 21.12 -26.14
C SER A 106 1.49 22.61 -26.43
N LEU A 107 0.39 22.94 -27.15
CA LEU A 107 -0.02 24.30 -27.41
C LEU A 107 -0.36 25.06 -26.12
N LEU A 108 -1.09 24.39 -25.20
CA LEU A 108 -1.47 24.98 -23.91
C LEU A 108 -0.24 25.31 -23.05
N GLN A 109 0.77 24.46 -23.05
CA GLN A 109 2.03 24.76 -22.37
C GLN A 109 2.71 26.01 -22.96
N LEU A 110 2.82 26.08 -24.27
CA LEU A 110 3.42 27.24 -24.97
C LEU A 110 2.64 28.53 -24.71
N GLU A 111 1.31 28.47 -24.76
CA GLU A 111 0.46 29.66 -24.49
C GLU A 111 0.56 30.08 -23.01
N ALA A 112 0.69 29.15 -22.08
CA ALA A 112 0.91 29.47 -20.67
C ALA A 112 2.25 30.18 -20.46
N GLU A 113 3.34 29.68 -21.06
CA GLU A 113 4.66 30.31 -21.00
C GLU A 113 4.63 31.76 -21.53
N LYS A 114 3.97 31.96 -22.66
CA LYS A 114 3.80 33.27 -23.28
C LYS A 114 2.94 34.23 -22.45
N SER A 115 1.85 33.71 -21.86
CA SER A 115 0.87 34.54 -21.16
C SER A 115 1.34 34.96 -19.76
N PHE A 116 2.07 34.11 -19.05
CA PHE A 116 2.52 34.46 -17.70
C PHE A 116 3.82 35.22 -17.64
N HIS A 117 4.53 35.41 -18.76
CA HIS A 117 5.84 36.07 -18.83
C HIS A 117 6.84 35.54 -17.78
N THR A 118 6.69 34.29 -17.39
CA THR A 118 7.48 33.63 -16.36
C THR A 118 7.74 32.20 -16.85
N ASP A 119 8.88 31.64 -16.46
CA ASP A 119 9.20 30.25 -16.79
C ASP A 119 8.10 29.32 -16.25
N ALA A 120 7.35 28.70 -17.16
CA ALA A 120 6.25 27.81 -16.83
C ALA A 120 6.70 26.60 -15.96
N ALA A 121 7.99 26.22 -16.02
CA ALA A 121 8.55 25.17 -15.17
C ALA A 121 8.56 25.55 -13.66
N THR A 122 8.50 26.85 -13.35
CA THR A 122 8.42 27.35 -11.97
C THR A 122 6.99 27.45 -11.44
N LEU A 123 5.98 27.22 -12.29
CA LEU A 123 4.57 27.32 -11.97
C LEU A 123 3.91 25.93 -11.93
N GLN A 124 2.97 25.77 -11.01
CA GLN A 124 1.95 24.72 -11.12
C GLN A 124 0.73 25.32 -11.82
N ILE A 125 0.37 24.75 -12.96
CA ILE A 125 -0.68 25.29 -13.84
C ILE A 125 -1.83 24.32 -13.89
N GLY A 126 -3.03 24.82 -13.61
CA GLY A 126 -4.30 24.16 -13.88
C GLY A 126 -5.05 24.88 -15.00
N ASP A 127 -5.92 24.17 -15.71
CA ASP A 127 -6.74 24.75 -16.75
C ASP A 127 -8.23 24.41 -16.59
N SER A 128 -9.08 25.30 -17.07
CA SER A 128 -10.50 25.07 -17.25
C SER A 128 -10.88 25.34 -18.70
N ARG A 129 -11.56 24.38 -19.33
CA ARG A 129 -11.92 24.43 -20.75
C ARG A 129 -13.42 24.58 -20.91
N THR A 130 -13.83 25.61 -21.64
CA THR A 130 -15.22 25.88 -21.92
C THR A 130 -15.46 25.74 -23.44
N PRO A 131 -16.34 24.87 -23.91
CA PRO A 131 -16.63 24.74 -25.34
C PRO A 131 -17.27 25.98 -25.90
N LEU A 132 -16.95 26.32 -27.15
CA LEU A 132 -17.55 27.37 -27.97
C LEU A 132 -18.29 26.75 -29.14
N ALA A 133 -19.26 27.49 -29.73
CA ALA A 133 -20.11 26.99 -30.81
C ALA A 133 -19.36 26.63 -32.07
N ASP A 134 -18.23 27.30 -32.38
CA ASP A 134 -17.37 27.04 -33.53
C ASP A 134 -16.45 25.79 -33.38
N GLY A 135 -16.65 25.00 -32.34
CA GLY A 135 -15.80 23.85 -32.04
C GLY A 135 -14.47 24.18 -31.37
N LYS A 136 -14.15 25.44 -31.20
CA LYS A 136 -13.05 25.90 -30.38
C LYS A 136 -13.38 25.71 -28.88
N LYS A 137 -12.37 25.88 -28.03
CA LYS A 137 -12.55 25.93 -26.58
C LYS A 137 -11.92 27.21 -26.03
N ASN A 138 -12.66 27.93 -25.21
CA ASN A 138 -12.05 28.94 -24.36
C ASN A 138 -11.32 28.25 -23.21
N VAL A 139 -10.04 28.53 -23.00
CA VAL A 139 -9.21 27.95 -21.95
C VAL A 139 -8.76 29.05 -21.02
N LEU A 140 -9.11 28.88 -19.76
CA LEU A 140 -8.63 29.70 -18.66
C LEU A 140 -7.51 28.93 -17.95
N PHE A 141 -6.31 29.52 -17.87
CA PHE A 141 -5.21 29.01 -17.07
C PHE A 141 -5.21 29.71 -15.71
N ALA A 142 -4.88 28.93 -14.70
CA ALA A 142 -4.52 29.43 -13.40
C ALA A 142 -3.17 28.84 -13.00
N GLY A 143 -2.20 29.67 -12.70
CA GLY A 143 -0.85 29.27 -12.33
C GLY A 143 -0.46 29.81 -10.96
N ILE A 144 0.21 29.00 -10.16
CA ILE A 144 0.77 29.41 -8.85
C ILE A 144 2.25 29.04 -8.80
N PRO A 145 3.14 29.89 -8.23
CA PRO A 145 4.54 29.54 -8.05
C PRO A 145 4.71 28.26 -7.24
N SER A 146 5.48 27.31 -7.76
CA SER A 146 5.76 26.03 -7.09
C SER A 146 6.39 26.22 -5.70
N ALA A 147 7.15 27.31 -5.52
CA ALA A 147 7.72 27.69 -4.22
C ALA A 147 6.64 27.99 -3.18
N HIS A 148 5.54 28.66 -3.56
CA HIS A 148 4.43 28.94 -2.65
C HIS A 148 3.72 27.64 -2.22
N LEU A 149 3.49 26.72 -3.16
CA LEU A 149 2.89 25.41 -2.83
C LEU A 149 3.79 24.60 -1.91
N ALA A 150 5.09 24.56 -2.19
CA ALA A 150 6.05 23.86 -1.32
C ALA A 150 6.09 24.45 0.10
N ALA A 151 6.03 25.79 0.24
CA ALA A 151 5.94 26.43 1.54
C ALA A 151 4.65 26.02 2.27
N LEU A 152 3.50 26.06 1.59
CA LEU A 152 2.22 25.65 2.16
C LEU A 152 2.18 24.17 2.52
N GLU A 153 2.74 23.29 1.71
CA GLU A 153 2.85 21.86 2.03
C GLU A 153 3.66 21.63 3.31
N ASN A 154 4.79 22.35 3.48
CA ASN A 154 5.60 22.29 4.69
C ASN A 154 4.84 22.79 5.94
N VAL A 155 4.11 23.92 5.80
CA VAL A 155 3.27 24.46 6.87
C VAL A 155 2.18 23.46 7.28
N LEU A 156 1.46 22.89 6.30
CA LEU A 156 0.40 21.92 6.56
C LEU A 156 0.95 20.63 7.15
N ALA A 157 2.11 20.16 6.68
CA ALA A 157 2.79 19.00 7.26
C ALA A 157 3.20 19.25 8.73
N ALA A 158 3.72 20.46 9.04
CA ALA A 158 4.03 20.89 10.41
C ALA A 158 2.76 21.00 11.28
N ALA A 159 1.61 21.35 10.69
CA ALA A 159 0.30 21.31 11.34
C ALA A 159 -0.28 19.89 11.48
N LYS A 160 0.43 18.84 11.02
CA LYS A 160 -0.02 17.44 10.94
C LYS A 160 -1.25 17.25 10.04
N LEU A 161 -1.42 18.10 9.05
CA LEU A 161 -2.44 17.99 8.02
C LEU A 161 -1.85 17.33 6.77
N LYS A 162 -2.73 16.70 5.99
CA LYS A 162 -2.39 16.05 4.72
C LYS A 162 -3.21 16.69 3.61
N PRO A 163 -2.64 17.61 2.83
CA PRO A 163 -3.36 18.20 1.72
C PRO A 163 -3.67 17.12 0.66
N VAL A 164 -4.90 17.12 0.20
CA VAL A 164 -5.39 16.25 -0.87
C VAL A 164 -5.66 17.05 -2.15
N SER A 165 -5.80 18.37 -2.03
CA SER A 165 -6.01 19.30 -3.14
C SER A 165 -5.64 20.72 -2.73
N PHE A 166 -5.05 21.47 -3.68
CA PHE A 166 -4.90 22.91 -3.61
C PHE A 166 -5.64 23.53 -4.79
N ALA A 167 -6.46 24.54 -4.53
CA ALA A 167 -7.19 25.23 -5.57
C ALA A 167 -7.35 26.71 -5.22
N PRO A 168 -7.63 27.61 -6.20
CA PRO A 168 -7.95 29.00 -5.91
C PRO A 168 -9.15 29.08 -4.95
N VAL A 169 -9.06 29.94 -3.92
CA VAL A 169 -10.00 30.00 -2.81
C VAL A 169 -11.46 30.13 -3.23
N ILE A 170 -11.74 30.87 -4.31
CA ILE A 170 -13.10 31.11 -4.81
C ILE A 170 -13.52 30.15 -5.94
N SER A 171 -12.65 29.22 -6.38
CA SER A 171 -12.92 28.37 -7.55
C SER A 171 -14.13 27.45 -7.41
N ALA A 172 -14.64 27.27 -6.20
CA ALA A 172 -15.78 26.41 -5.91
C ALA A 172 -16.99 27.17 -5.34
N LEU A 173 -17.00 28.50 -5.36
CA LEU A 173 -18.09 29.29 -4.77
C LEU A 173 -19.45 29.00 -5.38
N GLN A 174 -19.49 28.62 -6.65
CA GLN A 174 -20.71 28.23 -7.31
C GLN A 174 -20.51 26.98 -8.15
N PHE A 175 -21.61 26.26 -8.35
CA PHE A 175 -21.60 25.08 -9.19
C PHE A 175 -21.38 25.46 -10.66
N VAL A 176 -20.42 24.83 -11.28
CA VAL A 176 -20.27 24.85 -12.74
C VAL A 176 -21.32 23.89 -13.30
N GLY A 177 -22.53 24.37 -13.45
CA GLY A 177 -23.67 23.55 -13.91
C GLY A 177 -23.51 23.05 -15.33
N SER A 178 -24.32 22.06 -15.69
CA SER A 178 -24.46 21.60 -17.08
C SER A 178 -24.84 22.76 -18.01
N GLU A 179 -24.56 22.65 -19.29
CA GLU A 179 -24.80 23.64 -20.37
C GLU A 179 -26.16 24.36 -20.37
N LYS A 180 -27.14 23.88 -19.60
CA LYS A 180 -28.51 24.42 -19.53
C LYS A 180 -28.69 25.55 -18.53
N SER A 181 -27.78 25.78 -17.58
CA SER A 181 -27.82 26.93 -16.67
C SER A 181 -27.03 28.09 -17.30
N GLY A 182 -27.69 29.20 -17.59
CA GLY A 182 -27.02 30.40 -18.11
C GLY A 182 -25.78 30.77 -17.29
N GLY A 183 -24.83 31.45 -17.89
CA GLY A 183 -23.59 31.89 -17.27
C GLY A 183 -23.86 32.76 -16.01
N VAL A 184 -22.98 32.66 -15.04
CA VAL A 184 -23.08 33.38 -13.77
C VAL A 184 -21.73 34.01 -13.44
N LEU A 185 -21.74 35.31 -13.09
CA LEU A 185 -20.62 36.00 -12.51
C LEU A 185 -20.75 35.98 -10.99
N ALA A 186 -19.76 35.49 -10.28
CA ALA A 186 -19.69 35.52 -8.82
C ALA A 186 -18.64 36.52 -8.36
N LEU A 187 -19.00 37.35 -7.38
CA LEU A 187 -18.11 38.23 -6.67
C LEU A 187 -18.03 37.78 -5.21
N ALA A 188 -16.81 37.56 -4.74
CA ALA A 188 -16.55 37.21 -3.33
C ALA A 188 -15.81 38.37 -2.67
N ILE A 189 -16.46 39.00 -1.70
CA ILE A 189 -15.86 40.11 -0.93
C ILE A 189 -14.96 39.50 0.14
N GLY A 190 -13.66 39.62 -0.07
CA GLY A 190 -12.60 39.11 0.82
C GLY A 190 -12.15 40.15 1.86
N GLU A 191 -11.05 39.82 2.57
CA GLU A 191 -10.44 40.71 3.56
C GLU A 191 -9.66 41.86 2.90
N THR A 192 -8.99 41.59 1.77
CA THR A 192 -8.06 42.51 1.11
C THR A 192 -8.42 42.82 -0.34
N ASP A 193 -9.25 42.01 -0.97
CA ASP A 193 -9.63 42.13 -2.39
C ASP A 193 -11.05 41.59 -2.61
N VAL A 194 -11.56 41.79 -3.83
CA VAL A 194 -12.78 41.12 -4.30
C VAL A 194 -12.38 40.08 -5.34
N GLY A 195 -12.68 38.83 -5.08
CA GLY A 195 -12.51 37.76 -6.04
C GLY A 195 -13.65 37.76 -7.06
N LEU A 196 -13.32 37.67 -8.34
CA LEU A 196 -14.26 37.56 -9.46
C LEU A 196 -14.12 36.23 -10.15
N GLN A 197 -15.24 35.53 -10.32
CA GLN A 197 -15.33 34.25 -11.04
C GLN A 197 -16.48 34.33 -12.05
N ILE A 198 -16.22 33.91 -13.30
CA ILE A 198 -17.28 33.75 -14.31
C ILE A 198 -17.35 32.28 -14.72
N THR A 199 -18.53 31.69 -14.59
CA THR A 199 -18.83 30.32 -15.08
C THR A 199 -19.84 30.42 -16.21
N ALA A 200 -19.51 29.80 -17.33
CA ALA A 200 -20.40 29.72 -18.51
C ALA A 200 -20.06 28.44 -19.32
N GLY A 201 -21.00 27.90 -20.04
CA GLY A 201 -20.76 26.77 -20.95
C GLY A 201 -20.20 25.52 -20.28
N GLY A 202 -20.50 25.30 -18.99
CA GLY A 202 -20.02 24.14 -18.24
C GLY A 202 -18.57 24.22 -17.75
N GLY A 203 -17.90 25.38 -17.91
CA GLY A 203 -16.54 25.63 -17.46
C GLY A 203 -16.38 26.96 -16.73
N MET A 204 -15.19 27.23 -16.27
CA MET A 204 -14.81 28.53 -15.70
C MET A 204 -14.20 29.38 -16.81
N ALA A 205 -14.86 30.50 -17.11
CA ALA A 205 -14.49 31.38 -18.23
C ALA A 205 -13.53 32.49 -17.78
N ALA A 206 -13.64 33.00 -16.56
CA ALA A 206 -12.73 33.97 -15.99
C ALA A 206 -12.55 33.78 -14.48
N LEU A 207 -11.37 34.16 -13.99
CA LEU A 207 -11.01 34.13 -12.56
C LEU A 207 -10.02 35.28 -12.31
N ARG A 208 -10.34 36.22 -11.42
CA ARG A 208 -9.50 37.41 -11.16
C ARG A 208 -9.59 37.86 -9.72
N SER A 209 -8.49 38.41 -9.18
CA SER A 209 -8.48 39.21 -7.97
C SER A 209 -8.57 40.69 -8.32
N LEU A 210 -9.53 41.40 -7.75
CA LEU A 210 -9.73 42.82 -7.96
C LEU A 210 -9.01 43.58 -6.84
N ALA A 211 -7.73 43.85 -7.04
CA ALA A 211 -6.91 44.60 -6.11
C ALA A 211 -7.41 46.05 -5.99
N GLY A 212 -7.35 46.66 -4.80
CA GLY A 212 -7.81 48.01 -4.54
C GLY A 212 -9.34 48.16 -4.49
N ALA A 213 -10.09 47.05 -4.58
CA ALA A 213 -11.54 47.06 -4.38
C ALA A 213 -11.93 47.11 -2.91
N VAL A 214 -11.07 46.67 -2.03
CA VAL A 214 -11.26 46.73 -0.56
C VAL A 214 -10.07 47.45 0.06
N GLU A 215 -10.32 48.45 0.88
CA GLU A 215 -9.31 49.14 1.67
C GLU A 215 -9.67 49.08 3.15
N ASP A 216 -8.67 48.87 3.99
CA ASP A 216 -8.82 48.87 5.45
C ASP A 216 -8.21 50.15 5.99
N GLU A 217 -9.09 51.11 6.39
CA GLU A 217 -8.70 52.33 7.04
C GLU A 217 -9.03 52.26 8.51
N ALA A 218 -7.99 52.15 9.34
CA ALA A 218 -8.11 52.12 10.82
C ALA A 218 -9.08 51.04 11.37
N GLY A 219 -9.12 49.85 10.74
CA GLY A 219 -10.00 48.74 11.14
C GLY A 219 -11.44 48.83 10.61
N ARG A 220 -11.71 49.81 9.73
CA ARG A 220 -12.97 49.90 8.99
C ARG A 220 -12.73 49.55 7.54
N ARG A 221 -13.29 48.43 7.10
CA ARG A 221 -13.22 48.03 5.69
C ARG A 221 -14.16 48.85 4.83
N THR A 222 -13.63 49.50 3.78
CA THR A 222 -14.38 50.25 2.81
C THR A 222 -14.30 49.53 1.46
N LEU A 223 -15.44 49.31 0.81
CA LEU A 223 -15.55 48.70 -0.49
C LEU A 223 -15.74 49.78 -1.55
N HIS A 224 -14.86 49.79 -2.54
CA HIS A 224 -14.96 50.69 -3.70
C HIS A 224 -15.78 50.03 -4.82
N ALA A 225 -17.10 50.19 -4.74
CA ALA A 225 -18.06 49.56 -5.65
C ALA A 225 -17.86 49.99 -7.13
N ASP A 226 -17.41 51.22 -7.37
CA ASP A 226 -17.09 51.75 -8.69
C ASP A 226 -15.88 51.04 -9.35
N VAL A 227 -14.87 50.69 -8.54
CA VAL A 227 -13.71 49.89 -8.98
C VAL A 227 -14.18 48.52 -9.39
N VAL A 228 -14.99 47.84 -8.55
CA VAL A 228 -15.54 46.52 -8.86
C VAL A 228 -16.37 46.58 -10.17
N ALA A 229 -17.26 47.55 -10.30
CA ALA A 229 -18.12 47.68 -11.46
C ALA A 229 -17.31 47.90 -12.77
N ARG A 230 -16.24 48.70 -12.71
CA ARG A 230 -15.32 48.88 -13.83
C ARG A 230 -14.63 47.59 -14.23
N GLU A 231 -14.08 46.87 -13.25
CA GLU A 231 -13.36 45.60 -13.49
C GLU A 231 -14.29 44.47 -13.97
N VAL A 232 -15.52 44.42 -13.50
CA VAL A 232 -16.58 43.52 -14.01
C VAL A 232 -16.83 43.81 -15.49
N ARG A 233 -16.98 45.07 -15.87
CA ARG A 233 -17.20 45.47 -17.28
C ARG A 233 -16.00 45.10 -18.16
N VAL A 234 -14.78 45.36 -17.70
CA VAL A 234 -13.54 44.98 -18.40
C VAL A 234 -13.47 43.49 -18.60
N THR A 235 -13.73 42.70 -17.54
CA THR A 235 -13.67 41.24 -17.60
C THR A 235 -14.73 40.63 -18.51
N LEU A 236 -15.96 41.15 -18.48
CA LEU A 236 -17.01 40.76 -19.43
C LEU A 236 -16.64 41.09 -20.88
N GLY A 237 -15.99 42.25 -21.11
CA GLY A 237 -15.53 42.68 -22.43
C GLY A 237 -14.39 41.81 -23.00
N GLN A 238 -13.61 41.15 -22.16
CA GLN A 238 -12.53 40.24 -22.54
C GLN A 238 -13.00 38.84 -22.91
N LEU A 239 -14.24 38.46 -22.53
CA LEU A 239 -14.80 37.15 -22.85
C LEU A 239 -15.19 37.06 -24.33
N PRO A 240 -15.08 35.88 -24.95
CA PRO A 240 -15.74 35.57 -26.20
C PRO A 240 -17.25 35.92 -26.13
N GLY A 241 -17.78 36.46 -27.26
CA GLY A 241 -19.16 36.96 -27.29
C GLY A 241 -20.18 35.97 -26.77
N GLU A 242 -20.07 34.72 -27.17
CA GLU A 242 -20.98 33.64 -26.73
C GLU A 242 -20.99 33.44 -25.20
N LEU A 243 -19.82 33.44 -24.56
CA LEU A 243 -19.72 33.28 -23.11
C LEU A 243 -20.18 34.52 -22.39
N ARG A 244 -19.87 35.72 -22.90
CA ARG A 244 -20.36 36.98 -22.36
C ARG A 244 -21.89 37.04 -22.40
N ASP A 245 -22.49 36.73 -23.55
CA ASP A 245 -23.93 36.78 -23.73
C ASP A 245 -24.69 35.68 -22.98
N ALA A 246 -23.99 34.59 -22.59
CA ALA A 246 -24.52 33.57 -21.71
C ALA A 246 -24.63 34.04 -20.26
N VAL A 247 -23.82 35.02 -19.80
CA VAL A 247 -23.90 35.52 -18.43
C VAL A 247 -25.19 36.32 -18.26
N LYS A 248 -26.02 35.92 -17.29
CA LYS A 248 -27.32 36.54 -16.99
C LYS A 248 -27.46 37.01 -15.56
N ARG A 249 -26.59 36.55 -14.65
CA ARG A 249 -26.69 36.84 -13.23
C ARG A 249 -25.34 37.24 -12.68
N ILE A 250 -25.37 38.16 -11.71
CA ILE A 250 -24.23 38.51 -10.85
C ILE A 250 -24.61 38.09 -9.44
N ARG A 251 -23.84 37.21 -8.85
CA ARG A 251 -24.03 36.69 -7.47
C ARG A 251 -22.96 37.29 -6.56
N ILE A 252 -23.35 37.94 -5.48
CA ILE A 252 -22.43 38.57 -4.54
C ILE A 252 -22.39 37.75 -3.24
N PHE A 253 -21.18 37.33 -2.88
CA PHE A 253 -20.87 36.57 -1.67
C PHE A 253 -20.06 37.44 -0.72
N GLY A 254 -20.53 37.62 0.50
CA GLY A 254 -19.81 38.40 1.51
C GLY A 254 -20.72 38.93 2.63
N PRO A 255 -20.14 39.70 3.56
CA PRO A 255 -20.89 40.33 4.61
C PRO A 255 -21.93 41.31 4.03
N ARG A 256 -23.17 41.23 4.52
CA ARG A 256 -24.30 42.03 3.98
C ARG A 256 -24.02 43.53 3.95
N GLU A 257 -23.30 44.03 4.98
CA GLU A 257 -22.94 45.44 5.11
C GLU A 257 -22.11 45.96 3.92
N LEU A 258 -21.21 45.12 3.38
CA LEU A 258 -20.40 45.46 2.21
C LEU A 258 -21.08 45.04 0.89
N ALA A 259 -21.87 43.97 0.92
CA ALA A 259 -22.54 43.46 -0.26
C ALA A 259 -23.70 44.33 -0.73
N GLN A 260 -24.44 44.99 0.19
CA GLN A 260 -25.60 45.80 -0.17
C GLN A 260 -25.21 47.05 -1.00
N PRO A 261 -24.24 47.87 -0.60
CA PRO A 261 -23.80 49.03 -1.44
C PRO A 261 -23.25 48.60 -2.80
N LEU A 262 -22.56 47.43 -2.81
CA LEU A 262 -22.07 46.87 -4.09
C LEU A 262 -23.22 46.44 -5.00
N THR A 263 -24.25 45.84 -4.46
CA THR A 263 -25.45 45.40 -5.19
C THR A 263 -26.13 46.62 -5.83
N ASP A 264 -26.37 47.65 -5.04
CA ASP A 264 -27.07 48.85 -5.49
C ASP A 264 -26.30 49.55 -6.68
N GLU A 265 -24.97 49.60 -6.58
CA GLU A 265 -24.12 50.16 -7.61
C GLU A 265 -24.07 49.26 -8.88
N LEU A 266 -24.00 47.95 -8.72
CA LEU A 266 -23.98 47.02 -9.85
C LEU A 266 -25.36 46.94 -10.53
N ASP A 267 -26.46 46.94 -9.80
CA ASP A 267 -27.80 46.95 -10.37
C ASP A 267 -27.95 48.18 -11.29
N LEU A 268 -27.62 49.40 -10.79
CA LEU A 268 -27.71 50.61 -11.58
C LEU A 268 -26.97 50.52 -12.91
N ARG A 269 -25.83 49.85 -12.95
CA ARG A 269 -24.94 49.79 -14.12
C ARG A 269 -25.19 48.61 -15.06
N PHE A 270 -25.68 47.48 -14.54
CA PHE A 270 -25.77 46.23 -15.27
C PHE A 270 -27.20 45.74 -15.53
N GLU A 271 -28.21 46.24 -14.79
CA GLU A 271 -29.59 45.97 -15.14
C GLU A 271 -29.96 46.36 -16.58
N PRO A 272 -29.50 47.53 -17.09
CA PRO A 272 -29.74 47.90 -18.49
C PRO A 272 -29.09 46.95 -19.50
N MET A 273 -28.10 46.15 -19.09
CA MET A 273 -27.46 45.09 -19.88
C MET A 273 -28.15 43.74 -19.74
N GLY A 274 -29.23 43.64 -18.98
CA GLY A 274 -29.98 42.45 -18.76
C GLY A 274 -29.34 41.46 -17.73
N LEU A 275 -28.41 41.94 -16.91
CA LEU A 275 -27.79 41.17 -15.83
C LEU A 275 -28.55 41.42 -14.50
N LYS A 276 -29.01 40.34 -13.87
CA LYS A 276 -29.64 40.40 -12.59
C LYS A 276 -28.62 40.27 -11.45
N VAL A 277 -28.58 41.23 -10.54
CA VAL A 277 -27.68 41.17 -9.38
C VAL A 277 -28.42 40.63 -8.16
N GLU A 278 -27.78 39.75 -7.42
CA GLU A 278 -28.36 39.09 -6.24
C GLU A 278 -27.31 38.86 -5.15
N ILE A 279 -27.64 39.18 -3.90
CA ILE A 279 -26.86 38.85 -2.72
C ILE A 279 -27.20 37.41 -2.35
N ILE A 280 -26.17 36.57 -2.22
CA ILE A 280 -26.36 35.18 -1.81
C ILE A 280 -26.29 35.15 -0.27
N ALA A 281 -27.40 34.82 0.37
CA ALA A 281 -27.49 34.66 1.83
C ALA A 281 -27.30 33.20 2.28
N ALA A 282 -27.61 32.23 1.41
CA ALA A 282 -27.44 30.80 1.65
C ALA A 282 -27.24 30.03 0.32
N TYR A 283 -26.58 28.92 0.36
CA TYR A 283 -26.53 28.00 -0.79
C TYR A 283 -27.88 27.34 -1.03
N ALA A 284 -28.22 27.07 -2.29
CA ALA A 284 -29.35 26.22 -2.61
C ALA A 284 -29.11 24.81 -2.08
N PRO A 285 -30.18 24.07 -1.66
CA PRO A 285 -30.03 22.76 -1.02
C PRO A 285 -29.25 21.73 -1.84
N GLU A 286 -29.21 21.88 -3.15
CA GLU A 286 -28.52 20.97 -4.08
C GLU A 286 -27.44 21.69 -4.91
N GLU A 287 -26.94 22.82 -4.45
CA GLU A 287 -25.98 23.66 -5.20
C GLU A 287 -24.77 22.88 -5.72
N PHE A 288 -24.27 21.90 -4.97
CA PHE A 288 -23.10 21.09 -5.34
C PHE A 288 -23.45 19.69 -5.82
N GLY A 289 -24.69 19.43 -6.20
CA GLY A 289 -25.16 18.09 -6.60
C GLY A 289 -25.22 17.08 -5.44
N VAL A 290 -25.24 17.59 -4.20
CA VAL A 290 -25.41 16.87 -2.95
C VAL A 290 -26.33 17.67 -2.03
N THR A 291 -27.09 16.98 -1.19
CA THR A 291 -27.99 17.67 -0.24
C THR A 291 -27.16 18.38 0.82
N LEU A 292 -27.34 19.70 0.93
CA LEU A 292 -26.64 20.54 1.90
C LEU A 292 -27.37 20.58 3.26
N PRO A 293 -26.64 20.71 4.37
CA PRO A 293 -27.23 20.93 5.68
C PRO A 293 -27.82 22.35 5.78
N VAL A 294 -28.84 22.51 6.59
CA VAL A 294 -29.45 23.84 6.88
C VAL A 294 -28.42 24.83 7.43
N GLU A 295 -27.39 24.31 8.09
CA GLU A 295 -26.30 25.09 8.71
C GLU A 295 -25.15 25.39 7.73
N ALA A 296 -25.32 25.14 6.41
CA ALA A 296 -24.32 25.41 5.39
C ALA A 296 -23.91 26.89 5.44
N THR A 297 -22.66 27.12 5.77
CA THR A 297 -22.09 28.47 5.88
C THR A 297 -21.66 28.93 4.49
N LEU A 298 -21.98 30.17 4.11
CA LEU A 298 -21.41 30.78 2.91
C LEU A 298 -19.94 31.12 3.15
N SER A 299 -19.07 30.14 2.92
CA SER A 299 -17.63 30.38 2.99
C SER A 299 -16.87 29.60 1.92
N PRO A 300 -15.74 30.13 1.45
CA PRO A 300 -14.88 29.41 0.51
C PRO A 300 -14.40 28.08 1.04
N ALA A 301 -14.12 27.95 2.34
CA ALA A 301 -13.73 26.70 2.98
C ALA A 301 -14.82 25.62 2.86
N PHE A 302 -16.09 26.01 3.06
CA PHE A 302 -17.24 25.12 2.89
C PHE A 302 -17.39 24.68 1.43
N SER A 303 -17.39 25.64 0.49
CA SER A 303 -17.63 25.37 -0.92
C SER A 303 -16.54 24.45 -1.53
N LEU A 304 -15.27 24.67 -1.18
CA LEU A 304 -14.16 23.82 -1.61
C LEU A 304 -14.31 22.38 -1.09
N ALA A 305 -14.59 22.21 0.20
CA ALA A 305 -14.78 20.89 0.79
C ALA A 305 -16.02 20.17 0.24
N ALA A 306 -17.16 20.90 0.08
CA ALA A 306 -18.38 20.35 -0.49
C ALA A 306 -18.18 19.88 -1.92
N ARG A 307 -17.55 20.70 -2.76
CA ARG A 307 -17.24 20.37 -4.15
C ARG A 307 -16.31 19.16 -4.26
N PHE A 308 -15.24 19.14 -3.47
CA PHE A 308 -14.33 18.01 -3.46
C PHE A 308 -15.01 16.71 -3.01
N LEU A 309 -15.84 16.75 -1.97
CA LEU A 309 -16.58 15.56 -1.54
C LEU A 309 -17.63 15.10 -2.56
N ALA A 310 -18.20 16.02 -3.32
CA ALA A 310 -19.16 15.70 -4.40
C ALA A 310 -18.47 14.99 -5.57
N GLU A 311 -17.40 15.56 -6.09
CA GLU A 311 -16.77 15.15 -7.36
C GLU A 311 -15.39 14.50 -7.21
N GLN A 312 -14.77 14.56 -6.02
CA GLN A 312 -13.40 14.11 -5.73
C GLN A 312 -12.34 14.85 -6.56
N LYS A 313 -12.69 16.01 -7.12
CA LYS A 313 -11.83 16.88 -7.91
C LYS A 313 -12.28 18.32 -7.82
N LEU A 314 -11.33 19.26 -7.83
CA LEU A 314 -11.58 20.69 -7.94
C LEU A 314 -11.14 21.21 -9.32
N ALA A 315 -11.67 22.37 -9.71
CA ALA A 315 -11.13 23.10 -10.84
C ALA A 315 -9.77 23.70 -10.46
N PHE A 316 -8.84 23.75 -11.39
CA PHE A 316 -7.47 24.24 -11.19
C PHE A 316 -6.74 23.53 -10.04
N GLU A 317 -6.69 22.20 -10.09
CA GLU A 317 -5.92 21.42 -9.12
C GLU A 317 -4.43 21.71 -9.25
N PHE A 318 -3.85 22.28 -8.19
CA PHE A 318 -2.43 22.62 -8.15
C PHE A 318 -1.56 21.57 -7.47
N LEU A 319 -2.16 20.60 -6.79
CA LEU A 319 -1.38 19.50 -6.26
C LEU A 319 -0.90 18.64 -7.45
N PRO A 320 0.43 18.49 -7.65
CA PRO A 320 0.89 17.65 -8.74
C PRO A 320 0.30 16.25 -8.57
N PRO A 321 -0.22 15.65 -9.63
CA PRO A 321 -0.72 14.29 -9.56
C PRO A 321 0.41 13.44 -8.98
N LYS A 322 0.16 12.76 -7.86
CA LYS A 322 1.14 11.84 -7.28
C LYS A 322 1.39 10.79 -8.35
N PRO A 323 2.52 10.83 -9.05
CA PRO A 323 2.77 9.85 -10.09
C PRO A 323 2.83 8.50 -9.39
N ASN A 324 2.01 7.57 -9.84
CA ASN A 324 2.07 6.20 -9.37
C ASN A 324 3.51 5.72 -9.50
N PHE A 325 4.05 5.08 -8.48
CA PHE A 325 5.43 4.57 -8.50
C PHE A 325 5.75 3.79 -9.79
N LEU A 326 4.76 3.09 -10.34
CA LEU A 326 4.84 2.40 -11.63
C LEU A 326 4.95 3.35 -12.83
N GLU A 327 4.23 4.48 -12.82
CA GLU A 327 4.32 5.48 -13.89
C GLU A 327 5.66 6.22 -13.86
N GLN A 328 6.19 6.55 -12.68
CA GLN A 328 7.55 7.09 -12.53
C GLN A 328 8.60 6.09 -13.03
N PHE A 329 8.43 4.80 -12.70
CA PHE A 329 9.32 3.74 -13.18
C PHE A 329 9.24 3.62 -14.70
N VAL A 330 8.04 3.57 -15.27
CA VAL A 330 7.82 3.49 -16.71
C VAL A 330 8.32 4.74 -17.42
N ALA A 331 8.05 5.94 -16.93
CA ALA A 331 8.52 7.20 -17.51
C ALA A 331 10.05 7.33 -17.47
N LYS A 332 10.68 6.91 -16.35
CA LYS A 332 12.14 6.93 -16.19
C LYS A 332 12.85 5.90 -17.08
N TYR A 333 12.18 4.81 -17.45
CA TYR A 333 12.72 3.75 -18.29
C TYR A 333 12.17 3.73 -19.72
N SER A 334 11.27 4.66 -20.10
CA SER A 334 10.72 4.76 -21.46
C SER A 334 11.60 5.56 -22.44
N SER A 335 12.64 6.24 -21.95
CA SER A 335 13.59 6.93 -22.84
C SER A 335 14.39 5.92 -23.68
N GLY A 336 14.39 6.12 -24.98
CA GLY A 336 14.70 5.15 -26.06
C GLY A 336 15.94 4.24 -25.94
N ARG A 337 16.97 4.57 -25.14
CA ARG A 337 18.13 3.68 -24.89
C ARG A 337 17.86 2.61 -23.81
N PHE A 338 16.93 2.85 -22.89
CA PHE A 338 16.59 1.89 -21.84
C PHE A 338 15.50 0.88 -22.25
N ARG A 339 14.81 1.12 -23.36
CA ARG A 339 13.78 0.20 -23.88
C ARG A 339 14.38 -1.12 -24.36
N THR A 340 15.57 -1.08 -24.98
CA THR A 340 16.31 -2.27 -25.42
C THR A 340 16.94 -3.01 -24.24
N THR A 341 17.54 -2.30 -23.29
CA THR A 341 18.11 -2.91 -22.06
C THR A 341 17.03 -3.46 -21.15
N GLY A 342 15.87 -2.80 -21.03
CA GLY A 342 14.72 -3.30 -20.29
C GLY A 342 14.09 -4.55 -20.91
N ALA A 343 14.01 -4.62 -22.24
CA ALA A 343 13.54 -5.80 -22.96
C ALA A 343 14.51 -7.00 -22.81
N VAL A 344 15.82 -6.75 -22.83
CA VAL A 344 16.84 -7.77 -22.58
C VAL A 344 16.78 -8.26 -21.12
N ALA A 345 16.67 -7.36 -20.15
CA ALA A 345 16.54 -7.74 -18.74
C ALA A 345 15.24 -8.52 -18.45
N ALA A 346 14.12 -8.13 -19.07
CA ALA A 346 12.86 -8.87 -18.97
C ALA A 346 12.96 -10.24 -19.65
N GLY A 347 13.65 -10.35 -20.78
CA GLY A 347 13.93 -11.62 -21.47
C GLY A 347 14.77 -12.57 -20.60
N VAL A 348 15.84 -12.05 -19.99
CA VAL A 348 16.69 -12.81 -19.05
C VAL A 348 15.90 -13.28 -17.83
N ALA A 349 15.09 -12.38 -17.23
CA ALA A 349 14.23 -12.74 -16.10
C ALA A 349 13.19 -13.82 -16.47
N ALA A 350 12.61 -13.74 -17.68
CA ALA A 350 11.68 -14.75 -18.18
C ALA A 350 12.36 -16.12 -18.39
N ILE A 351 13.62 -16.15 -18.86
CA ILE A 351 14.41 -17.37 -18.99
C ILE A 351 14.69 -17.98 -17.61
N PHE A 352 15.10 -17.17 -16.61
CA PHE A 352 15.32 -17.67 -15.25
C PHE A 352 14.02 -18.20 -14.63
N LEU A 353 12.91 -17.54 -14.87
CA LEU A 353 11.60 -17.99 -14.39
C LEU A 353 11.18 -19.31 -15.06
N ALA A 354 11.44 -19.45 -16.37
CA ALA A 354 11.18 -20.69 -17.10
C ALA A 354 12.04 -21.85 -16.59
N ILE A 355 13.33 -21.62 -16.32
CA ILE A 355 14.25 -22.60 -15.74
C ILE A 355 13.78 -22.99 -14.34
N PHE A 356 13.39 -22.01 -13.53
CA PHE A 356 12.87 -22.27 -12.17
C PHE A 356 11.58 -23.09 -12.19
N LEU A 357 10.64 -22.76 -13.08
CA LEU A 357 9.41 -23.52 -13.24
C LEU A 357 9.67 -24.95 -13.73
N PHE A 358 10.62 -25.09 -14.67
CA PHE A 358 11.03 -26.42 -15.16
C PHE A 358 11.64 -27.27 -14.03
N GLN A 359 12.49 -26.68 -13.19
CA GLN A 359 13.05 -27.36 -12.02
C GLN A 359 11.94 -27.74 -10.99
N GLN A 360 10.97 -26.87 -10.76
CA GLN A 360 9.84 -27.19 -9.88
C GLN A 360 8.97 -28.33 -10.41
N ILE A 361 8.73 -28.37 -11.72
CA ILE A 361 7.98 -29.46 -12.35
C ILE A 361 8.77 -30.79 -12.24
N GLN A 362 10.08 -30.76 -12.48
CA GLN A 362 10.94 -31.94 -12.31
C GLN A 362 10.95 -32.40 -10.84
N LEU A 363 11.12 -31.49 -9.89
CA LEU A 363 11.08 -31.81 -8.46
C LEU A 363 9.73 -32.41 -8.06
N TRP A 364 8.62 -31.90 -8.57
CA TRP A 364 7.30 -32.46 -8.31
C TRP A 364 7.15 -33.86 -8.90
N HIS A 365 7.68 -34.08 -10.11
CA HIS A 365 7.69 -35.40 -10.75
C HIS A 365 8.52 -36.41 -9.94
N TYR A 366 9.73 -36.03 -9.51
CA TYR A 366 10.58 -36.91 -8.69
C TYR A 366 9.99 -37.15 -7.29
N ARG A 367 9.37 -36.15 -6.66
CA ARG A 367 8.65 -36.34 -5.40
C ARG A 367 7.49 -37.31 -5.53
N SER A 368 6.77 -37.26 -6.64
CA SER A 368 5.67 -38.21 -6.91
C SER A 368 6.20 -39.64 -7.11
N GLN A 369 7.33 -39.83 -7.77
CA GLN A 369 7.98 -41.13 -7.89
C GLN A 369 8.51 -41.60 -6.55
N TRP A 370 9.14 -40.72 -5.76
CA TRP A 370 9.67 -41.06 -4.44
C TRP A 370 8.56 -41.48 -3.49
N SER A 371 7.42 -40.82 -3.49
CA SER A 371 6.28 -41.19 -2.64
C SER A 371 5.76 -42.60 -2.97
N ARG A 372 5.77 -42.99 -4.23
CA ARG A 372 5.39 -44.36 -4.65
C ARG A 372 6.42 -45.42 -4.22
N MET A 373 7.71 -45.05 -4.21
CA MET A 373 8.79 -45.97 -3.75
C MET A 373 8.88 -45.99 -2.22
N ALA A 374 8.52 -44.96 -1.49
CA ALA A 374 8.59 -44.87 -0.04
C ALA A 374 7.75 -45.93 0.63
N VAL A 375 6.61 -46.31 0.04
CA VAL A 375 5.77 -47.42 0.56
C VAL A 375 6.52 -48.76 0.47
N LYS A 376 7.17 -49.05 -0.69
CA LYS A 376 7.95 -50.28 -0.87
C LYS A 376 9.20 -50.32 0.02
N VAL A 377 9.86 -49.18 0.21
CA VAL A 377 10.98 -49.07 1.17
C VAL A 377 10.53 -49.29 2.63
N GLY A 378 9.35 -48.79 2.95
CA GLY A 378 8.75 -49.03 4.26
C GLY A 378 8.46 -50.54 4.51
N GLU A 379 7.89 -51.24 3.54
CA GLU A 379 7.69 -52.70 3.60
C GLU A 379 8.99 -53.46 3.74
N LEU A 380 10.00 -53.13 2.97
CA LEU A 380 11.34 -53.75 3.03
C LEU A 380 12.02 -53.50 4.38
N SER A 381 11.92 -52.29 4.92
CA SER A 381 12.49 -51.96 6.23
C SER A 381 11.78 -52.71 7.36
N ALA A 382 10.45 -52.89 7.26
CA ALA A 382 9.69 -53.69 8.21
C ALA A 382 10.12 -55.17 8.20
N ILE A 383 10.34 -55.75 6.99
CA ILE A 383 10.85 -57.09 6.85
C ILE A 383 12.28 -57.22 7.41
N GLN A 384 13.16 -56.24 7.13
CA GLN A 384 14.52 -56.22 7.68
C GLN A 384 14.51 -56.12 9.24
N ASN A 385 13.63 -55.31 9.79
CA ASN A 385 13.51 -55.22 11.25
C ASN A 385 12.99 -56.54 11.87
N ASN A 386 12.04 -57.21 11.22
CA ASN A 386 11.60 -58.51 11.62
C ASN A 386 12.72 -59.57 11.57
N ILE A 387 13.49 -59.56 10.50
CA ILE A 387 14.65 -60.46 10.39
C ILE A 387 15.67 -60.18 11.48
N ARG A 388 15.98 -58.91 11.80
CA ARG A 388 16.89 -58.54 12.88
C ARG A 388 16.35 -58.97 14.27
N GLN A 389 15.06 -58.88 14.47
CA GLN A 389 14.44 -59.25 15.73
C GLN A 389 14.46 -60.78 16.01
N TYR A 390 14.30 -61.59 14.94
CA TYR A 390 14.26 -63.05 15.09
C TYR A 390 15.62 -63.76 14.87
N ARG A 391 16.58 -63.11 14.26
CA ARG A 391 17.93 -63.66 14.02
C ARG A 391 18.64 -64.13 15.28
N PRO A 392 18.62 -63.45 16.44
CA PRO A 392 19.28 -63.92 17.65
C PRO A 392 18.72 -65.25 18.19
N TRP A 393 17.45 -65.52 17.96
CA TRP A 393 16.83 -66.76 18.40
C TRP A 393 17.31 -67.95 17.55
N TYR A 394 17.48 -67.79 16.31
CA TYR A 394 17.95 -68.81 15.40
C TYR A 394 19.43 -69.15 15.65
N ASP A 395 20.29 -68.15 15.74
CA ASP A 395 21.73 -68.30 15.96
C ASP A 395 22.01 -68.89 17.37
N GLY A 396 21.22 -68.54 18.38
CA GLY A 396 21.39 -69.08 19.74
C GLY A 396 21.04 -70.55 19.88
N SER A 397 20.01 -71.06 19.21
CA SER A 397 19.61 -72.44 19.27
C SER A 397 20.60 -73.36 18.56
N PHE A 398 21.15 -73.00 17.41
CA PHE A 398 22.17 -73.75 16.71
C PHE A 398 23.47 -73.88 17.53
N LYS A 399 23.87 -72.82 18.19
CA LYS A 399 25.09 -72.79 18.99
C LYS A 399 24.98 -73.75 20.18
N ASN A 400 23.84 -73.73 20.86
CA ASN A 400 23.61 -74.63 22.00
C ASN A 400 23.57 -76.10 21.58
N LEU A 401 22.95 -76.45 20.45
CA LEU A 401 22.94 -77.79 19.90
C LEU A 401 24.34 -78.28 19.50
N SER A 402 25.16 -77.43 18.92
CA SER A 402 26.54 -77.72 18.56
C SER A 402 27.39 -77.99 19.78
N ILE A 403 27.24 -77.23 20.87
CA ILE A 403 27.89 -77.50 22.17
C ILE A 403 27.52 -78.84 22.73
N LEU A 404 26.22 -79.16 22.78
CA LEU A 404 25.72 -80.45 23.30
C LEU A 404 26.24 -81.63 22.47
N ARG A 405 26.31 -81.45 21.12
CA ARG A 405 26.86 -82.50 20.26
C ARG A 405 28.32 -82.75 20.55
N GLN A 406 29.16 -81.73 20.66
CA GLN A 406 30.58 -81.89 20.98
C GLN A 406 30.81 -82.50 22.35
N LEU A 407 30.01 -82.12 23.34
CA LEU A 407 30.06 -82.71 24.62
C LEU A 407 29.68 -84.21 24.60
N SER A 408 28.59 -84.59 23.91
CA SER A 408 28.16 -85.99 23.83
C SER A 408 29.22 -86.88 23.15
N LEU A 409 29.92 -86.38 22.13
CA LEU A 409 30.99 -87.11 21.47
C LEU A 409 32.27 -87.26 22.34
N ALA A 410 32.50 -86.36 23.26
CA ALA A 410 33.65 -86.39 24.16
C ALA A 410 33.45 -87.31 25.39
N PHE A 411 32.18 -87.58 25.78
CA PHE A 411 31.87 -88.49 26.90
C PHE A 411 32.01 -89.94 26.47
N PRO A 412 32.60 -90.83 27.29
CA PRO A 412 32.72 -92.25 26.98
C PRO A 412 31.35 -92.93 27.05
N GLU A 413 31.08 -93.86 26.07
CA GLU A 413 29.81 -94.57 25.95
C GLU A 413 29.59 -95.61 27.03
N ASP A 414 30.67 -96.01 27.75
CA ASP A 414 30.64 -96.99 28.83
C ASP A 414 30.06 -96.51 30.18
N GLY A 415 29.62 -95.19 30.20
CA GLY A 415 29.04 -94.60 31.39
C GLY A 415 30.05 -94.28 32.49
N SER A 416 31.36 -94.45 32.25
CA SER A 416 32.44 -94.15 33.23
C SER A 416 32.51 -92.67 33.66
N VAL A 417 32.00 -91.79 32.82
CA VAL A 417 31.85 -90.38 33.12
C VAL A 417 30.44 -89.91 32.70
N THR A 418 29.71 -89.29 33.62
CA THR A 418 28.37 -88.83 33.40
C THR A 418 28.25 -87.32 33.71
N ALA A 419 27.61 -86.56 32.82
CA ALA A 419 27.24 -85.14 33.08
C ALA A 419 25.96 -85.07 33.89
N LYS A 420 25.93 -84.28 34.95
CA LYS A 420 24.75 -83.99 35.74
C LYS A 420 24.09 -82.67 35.42
N ASN A 421 24.90 -81.65 35.14
CA ASN A 421 24.43 -80.32 34.78
C ASN A 421 25.37 -79.64 33.81
N ILE A 422 24.82 -79.02 32.77
CA ILE A 422 25.54 -78.24 31.77
C ILE A 422 24.93 -76.86 31.74
N VAL A 423 25.72 -75.86 32.03
CA VAL A 423 25.34 -74.43 32.01
C VAL A 423 26.12 -73.75 30.90
N VAL A 424 25.36 -73.21 29.91
CA VAL A 424 25.92 -72.40 28.84
C VAL A 424 25.65 -70.96 29.15
N ARG A 425 26.66 -70.12 29.28
CA ARG A 425 26.54 -68.67 29.52
C ARG A 425 26.78 -67.89 28.24
N ASP A 426 26.20 -66.66 28.23
CA ASP A 426 26.42 -65.73 27.11
C ASP A 426 27.91 -65.54 26.85
N GLY A 427 28.27 -65.64 25.57
CA GLY A 427 29.68 -65.60 25.12
C GLY A 427 30.32 -66.99 24.86
N GLY A 428 29.54 -68.09 24.99
CA GLY A 428 30.03 -69.43 24.66
C GLY A 428 30.87 -70.08 25.73
N THR A 429 30.84 -69.60 26.99
CA THR A 429 31.46 -70.25 28.12
C THR A 429 30.56 -71.32 28.63
N VAL A 430 31.01 -72.58 28.66
CA VAL A 430 30.30 -73.76 29.08
C VAL A 430 30.89 -74.26 30.38
N THR A 431 30.03 -74.47 31.34
CA THR A 431 30.41 -75.18 32.63
C THR A 431 29.65 -76.52 32.74
N CYS A 432 30.38 -77.53 32.83
CA CYS A 432 29.79 -78.92 33.03
C CYS A 432 30.20 -79.46 34.33
N SER A 433 29.21 -79.99 35.07
CA SER A 433 29.45 -80.73 36.31
C SER A 433 28.91 -82.14 36.17
N GLY A 434 29.56 -83.11 36.81
CA GLY A 434 29.21 -84.53 36.70
C GLY A 434 29.93 -85.42 37.65
N THR A 435 29.82 -86.73 37.41
CA THR A 435 30.52 -87.77 38.18
C THR A 435 31.34 -88.65 37.28
N ALA A 436 32.56 -89.00 37.72
CA ALA A 436 33.45 -89.89 37.00
C ALA A 436 33.76 -91.08 37.92
N ARG A 437 33.86 -92.26 37.30
CA ARG A 437 34.16 -93.52 38.01
C ARG A 437 35.56 -93.52 38.59
N ASP A 438 36.54 -93.04 37.79
CA ASP A 438 37.92 -92.94 38.19
C ASP A 438 38.59 -91.72 37.54
N TYR A 439 39.77 -91.32 37.97
CA TYR A 439 40.52 -90.18 37.52
C TYR A 439 41.03 -90.32 36.06
N ALA A 440 41.34 -91.60 35.67
CA ALA A 440 41.86 -91.84 34.30
C ALA A 440 40.76 -91.62 33.25
N ALA A 441 39.52 -92.08 33.53
CA ALA A 441 38.35 -91.79 32.65
C ALA A 441 38.04 -90.32 32.49
N LEU A 442 38.17 -89.52 33.58
CA LEU A 442 37.97 -88.06 33.52
C LEU A 442 39.03 -87.40 32.67
N LEU A 443 40.34 -87.83 32.81
CA LEU A 443 41.41 -87.29 31.99
C LEU A 443 41.27 -87.62 30.48
N ALA A 444 40.86 -88.85 30.18
CA ALA A 444 40.58 -89.33 28.85
C ALA A 444 39.47 -88.50 28.15
N MET A 445 38.39 -88.27 28.89
CA MET A 445 37.30 -87.41 28.43
C MET A 445 37.78 -85.96 28.21
N GLN A 446 38.54 -85.39 29.16
CA GLN A 446 39.11 -84.05 29.01
C GLN A 446 40.06 -83.92 27.78
N ALA A 447 40.88 -84.95 27.49
CA ALA A 447 41.73 -85.04 26.37
C ALA A 447 40.94 -85.00 25.06
N LYS A 448 39.85 -85.79 24.97
CA LYS A 448 38.94 -85.84 23.85
C LYS A 448 38.25 -84.47 23.66
N LEU A 449 37.84 -83.85 24.75
CA LEU A 449 37.17 -82.57 24.67
C LEU A 449 38.12 -81.41 24.18
N ARG A 450 39.42 -81.52 24.51
CA ARG A 450 40.44 -80.53 24.04
C ARG A 450 40.72 -80.67 22.55
N THR A 451 40.47 -81.79 21.93
CA THR A 451 40.66 -82.02 20.50
C THR A 451 39.37 -81.81 19.70
N ALA A 452 38.23 -81.48 20.36
CA ALA A 452 36.95 -81.28 19.76
C ALA A 452 36.94 -79.91 19.04
N ASP A 453 36.38 -79.84 17.80
CA ASP A 453 36.27 -78.64 17.06
C ASP A 453 35.49 -77.53 17.75
N GLY A 454 36.03 -76.30 17.77
CA GLY A 454 35.42 -75.14 18.36
C GLY A 454 35.56 -75.09 19.93
N VAL A 455 36.16 -76.05 20.57
CA VAL A 455 36.40 -76.07 21.99
C VAL A 455 37.79 -75.53 22.33
N SER A 456 37.85 -74.62 23.25
CA SER A 456 39.11 -73.95 23.72
C SER A 456 39.07 -73.74 25.25
N GLY A 457 40.25 -73.71 25.84
CA GLY A 457 40.42 -73.33 27.22
C GLY A 457 39.80 -74.28 28.21
N VAL A 458 39.81 -75.57 27.93
CA VAL A 458 39.28 -76.62 28.84
C VAL A 458 40.06 -76.63 30.17
N LYS A 459 39.43 -76.20 31.26
CA LYS A 459 40.03 -76.16 32.62
C LYS A 459 39.16 -76.93 33.59
N LEU A 460 39.80 -77.83 34.30
CA LEU A 460 39.19 -78.55 35.40
C LEU A 460 39.17 -77.61 36.64
N GLN A 461 37.99 -77.26 37.10
CA GLN A 461 37.81 -76.27 38.16
C GLN A 461 37.76 -76.91 39.57
N GLN A 462 37.17 -78.10 39.68
CA GLN A 462 37.02 -78.74 40.95
C GLN A 462 36.87 -80.25 40.79
N ILE A 463 37.51 -81.05 41.73
CA ILE A 463 37.33 -82.51 41.90
C ILE A 463 37.09 -82.74 43.37
N ARG A 464 36.09 -83.56 43.75
CA ARG A 464 35.78 -83.94 45.09
C ARG A 464 35.42 -85.44 45.18
N GLY A 465 35.87 -86.12 46.25
CA GLY A 465 35.53 -87.55 46.61
C GLY A 465 36.50 -88.55 46.09
N LYS A 466 36.47 -89.80 46.65
CA LYS A 466 37.14 -91.04 46.18
C LYS A 466 36.05 -91.82 45.41
N ALA A 467 36.32 -92.47 44.37
CA ALA A 467 35.41 -93.11 43.42
C ALA A 467 33.98 -93.44 43.91
N PRO A 468 32.89 -92.99 43.34
CA PRO A 468 32.81 -92.06 42.17
C PRO A 468 33.09 -90.59 42.54
N MET A 469 34.00 -89.94 41.81
CA MET A 469 34.40 -88.55 42.10
C MET A 469 33.51 -87.56 41.33
N GLN A 470 33.21 -86.41 41.97
CA GLN A 470 32.48 -85.33 41.35
C GLN A 470 33.47 -84.38 40.73
N PHE A 471 33.16 -83.92 39.54
CA PHE A 471 34.00 -82.93 38.82
C PHE A 471 33.21 -81.74 38.33
N VAL A 472 33.89 -80.61 38.16
CA VAL A 472 33.42 -79.44 37.48
C VAL A 472 34.51 -78.96 36.52
N PHE A 473 34.21 -78.82 35.23
CA PHE A 473 35.12 -78.27 34.31
C PHE A 473 34.43 -77.20 33.48
N GLY A 474 35.19 -76.26 32.99
CA GLY A 474 34.72 -75.17 32.13
C GLY A 474 35.54 -75.14 30.86
N PHE A 475 34.91 -74.73 29.75
CA PHE A 475 35.54 -74.50 28.47
C PHE A 475 34.83 -73.38 27.69
N ASN A 476 35.48 -72.77 26.69
CA ASN A 476 34.88 -71.86 25.79
C ASN A 476 34.64 -72.58 24.47
N PHE A 477 33.41 -72.32 23.92
CA PHE A 477 33.02 -72.84 22.63
C PHE A 477 32.94 -71.68 21.64
N ASN A 478 33.81 -71.72 20.63
CA ASN A 478 33.81 -70.75 19.58
C ASN A 478 33.51 -71.49 18.28
N ASN A 479 32.31 -71.30 17.76
CA ASN A 479 31.98 -71.87 16.47
C ASN A 479 32.78 -71.14 15.43
N GLY A 480 33.80 -71.72 14.85
CA GLY A 480 34.54 -71.23 13.71
C GLY A 480 33.62 -71.22 12.48
N GLY A 481 32.60 -70.37 12.51
CA GLY A 481 31.76 -70.09 11.39
C GLY A 481 32.48 -69.08 10.53
N GLY A 482 32.86 -69.47 9.34
CA GLY A 482 33.51 -68.70 8.34
C GLY A 482 32.81 -67.35 8.11
N SER A 483 33.60 -66.31 7.99
CA SER A 483 33.20 -65.08 7.36
C SER A 483 32.92 -65.39 5.88
N GLU A 484 31.68 -65.41 5.51
CA GLU A 484 31.26 -65.12 4.15
C GLU A 484 30.84 -63.67 4.07
N ASN A 485 31.46 -62.95 3.09
CA ASN A 485 31.31 -61.58 2.70
C ASN A 485 29.85 -61.10 2.54
#